data_c0deb77fe2caceb1bd7490b1ba10c6bf
#
_entry.id   c0deb77fe2caceb1bd7490b1ba10c6bf
#
_cell.length_a   1.000
_cell.length_b   1.000
_cell.length_c   1.000
_cell.angle_alpha   90.00
_cell.angle_beta   90.00
_cell.angle_gamma   90.00
#
_symmetry.space_group_name_H-M   'P 1'
#
loop_
_entity.id
_entity.type
_entity.pdbx_description
1 polymer ?
#
loop_
_entity_poly.entity_id
_entity_poly.type
_entity_poly.pdbx_seq_one_letter_code
_entity_poly.pdbx_strand_id
1 'polypeptide(L)'
;MTPGLIYAVTGLLLFVIGAAGVVLLAHALRKILAFNLMGSGAFLVLVGLAQRTGDVDPVPQAMVLTGIVVAVAATALALALVRRLHVLQAESPAESQAVLPTQSVTADETQDA
;
A
#
# COMPACT_ATOMS: atom_id res chain seq x y z
N MET A 1 -30.08 -16.50 -6.30
CA MET A 1 -29.11 -15.51 -5.83
C MET A 1 -29.05 -14.35 -6.79
N THR A 2 -29.20 -13.16 -6.29
CA THR A 2 -29.05 -11.95 -7.10
C THR A 2 -27.56 -11.70 -7.40
N PRO A 3 -27.21 -11.26 -8.63
CA PRO A 3 -25.81 -10.96 -8.97
C PRO A 3 -25.18 -9.95 -8.01
N GLY A 4 -25.94 -8.99 -7.50
CA GLY A 4 -25.44 -8.02 -6.53
C GLY A 4 -24.97 -8.63 -5.22
N LEU A 5 -25.61 -9.69 -4.75
CA LEU A 5 -25.20 -10.39 -3.54
C LEU A 5 -23.85 -11.12 -3.73
N ILE A 6 -23.65 -11.70 -4.91
CA ILE A 6 -22.39 -12.37 -5.25
C ILE A 6 -21.24 -11.36 -5.24
N TYR A 7 -21.42 -10.20 -5.84
CA TYR A 7 -20.43 -9.14 -5.84
C TYR A 7 -20.16 -8.61 -4.43
N ALA A 8 -21.20 -8.42 -3.62
CA ALA A 8 -21.05 -7.96 -2.24
C ALA A 8 -20.26 -8.95 -1.39
N VAL A 9 -20.55 -10.25 -1.49
CA VAL A 9 -19.83 -11.30 -0.75
C VAL A 9 -18.39 -11.40 -1.20
N THR A 10 -18.14 -11.37 -2.51
CA THR A 10 -16.79 -11.38 -3.08
C THR A 10 -16.00 -10.17 -2.62
N GLY A 11 -16.62 -9.00 -2.63
CA GLY A 11 -16.01 -7.76 -2.13
C GLY A 11 -15.65 -7.83 -0.67
N LEU A 12 -16.51 -8.42 0.15
CA LEU A 12 -16.26 -8.63 1.57
C LEU A 12 -15.05 -9.54 1.81
N LEU A 13 -14.96 -10.64 1.05
CA LEU A 13 -13.83 -11.56 1.11
C LEU A 13 -12.51 -10.84 0.73
N LEU A 14 -12.53 -10.08 -0.36
CA LEU A 14 -11.38 -9.29 -0.78
C LEU A 14 -10.98 -8.25 0.28
N PHE A 15 -11.97 -7.61 0.89
CA PHE A 15 -11.73 -6.65 1.96
C PHE A 15 -11.03 -7.30 3.16
N VAL A 16 -11.52 -8.46 3.60
CA VAL A 16 -10.91 -9.19 4.74
C VAL A 16 -9.50 -9.64 4.41
N ILE A 17 -9.27 -10.16 3.21
CA ILE A 17 -7.93 -10.58 2.76
C ILE A 17 -6.98 -9.37 2.70
N GLY A 18 -7.44 -8.27 2.14
CA GLY A 18 -6.67 -7.03 2.08
C GLY A 18 -6.34 -6.46 3.47
N ALA A 19 -7.31 -6.44 4.37
CA ALA A 19 -7.11 -5.98 5.75
C ALA A 19 -6.11 -6.88 6.50
N ALA A 20 -6.22 -8.19 6.35
CA ALA A 20 -5.27 -9.14 6.91
C ALA A 20 -3.86 -8.90 6.34
N GLY A 21 -3.75 -8.65 5.04
CA GLY A 21 -2.49 -8.32 4.39
C GLY A 21 -1.86 -7.04 4.94
N VAL A 22 -2.65 -6.00 5.17
CA VAL A 22 -2.15 -4.73 5.74
C VAL A 22 -1.57 -4.95 7.14
N VAL A 23 -2.21 -5.79 7.94
CA VAL A 23 -1.77 -6.05 9.32
C VAL A 23 -0.57 -7.00 9.38
N LEU A 24 -0.60 -8.05 8.56
CA LEU A 24 0.40 -9.14 8.63
C LEU A 24 1.68 -8.85 7.86
N LEU A 25 1.60 -8.10 6.77
CA LEU A 25 2.76 -7.81 5.92
C LEU A 25 3.56 -6.64 6.48
N ALA A 26 4.87 -6.84 6.62
CA ALA A 26 5.79 -5.82 7.12
C ALA A 26 6.42 -4.98 6.01
N HIS A 27 6.48 -5.50 4.77
CA HIS A 27 7.10 -4.83 3.64
C HIS A 27 6.18 -3.72 3.09
N ALA A 28 6.73 -2.53 2.84
CA ALA A 28 5.96 -1.35 2.45
C ALA A 28 5.21 -1.54 1.13
N LEU A 29 5.85 -2.13 0.10
CA LEU A 29 5.22 -2.38 -1.19
C LEU A 29 4.06 -3.36 -1.09
N ARG A 30 4.24 -4.46 -0.35
CA ARG A 30 3.19 -5.44 -0.12
C ARG A 30 2.03 -4.87 0.68
N LYS A 31 2.33 -4.00 1.62
CA LYS A 31 1.34 -3.29 2.43
C LYS A 31 0.48 -2.37 1.57
N ILE A 32 1.08 -1.67 0.61
CA ILE A 32 0.36 -0.82 -0.35
C ILE A 32 -0.56 -1.66 -1.24
N LEU A 33 -0.06 -2.80 -1.73
CA LEU A 33 -0.87 -3.73 -2.52
C LEU A 33 -2.06 -4.27 -1.71
N ALA A 34 -1.83 -4.65 -0.46
CA ALA A 34 -2.88 -5.13 0.44
C ALA A 34 -3.91 -4.05 0.72
N PHE A 35 -3.50 -2.81 0.90
CA PHE A 35 -4.38 -1.66 1.07
C PHE A 35 -5.24 -1.42 -0.18
N ASN A 36 -4.65 -1.52 -1.37
CA ASN A 36 -5.38 -1.42 -2.64
C ASN A 36 -6.42 -2.54 -2.79
N LEU A 37 -6.05 -3.75 -2.42
CA LEU A 37 -6.96 -4.90 -2.45
C LEU A 37 -8.15 -4.68 -1.49
N MET A 38 -7.88 -4.16 -0.31
CA MET A 38 -8.90 -3.79 0.66
C MET A 38 -9.87 -2.74 0.10
N GLY A 39 -9.34 -1.69 -0.54
CA GLY A 39 -10.13 -0.66 -1.18
C GLY A 39 -11.00 -1.20 -2.31
N SER A 40 -10.43 -2.05 -3.15
CA SER A 40 -11.16 -2.74 -4.24
C SER A 40 -12.32 -3.57 -3.69
N GLY A 41 -12.09 -4.29 -2.60
CA GLY A 41 -13.14 -5.05 -1.92
C GLY A 41 -14.27 -4.16 -1.42
N ALA A 42 -13.95 -3.03 -0.80
CA ALA A 42 -14.94 -2.06 -0.32
C ALA A 42 -15.77 -1.49 -1.48
N PHE A 43 -15.15 -1.17 -2.61
CA PHE A 43 -15.85 -0.68 -3.79
C PHE A 43 -16.81 -1.74 -4.36
N LEU A 44 -16.36 -3.00 -4.38
CA LEU A 44 -17.19 -4.11 -4.86
C LEU A 44 -18.42 -4.31 -3.98
N VAL A 45 -18.27 -4.17 -2.67
CA VAL A 45 -19.41 -4.22 -1.72
C VAL A 45 -20.39 -3.08 -2.01
N LEU A 46 -19.90 -1.86 -2.20
CA LEU A 46 -20.75 -0.71 -2.51
C LEU A 46 -21.53 -0.90 -3.80
N VAL A 47 -20.87 -1.35 -4.86
CA VAL A 47 -21.52 -1.62 -6.15
C VAL A 47 -22.52 -2.75 -6.04
N GLY A 48 -22.16 -3.81 -5.31
CA GLY A 48 -23.06 -4.95 -5.10
C GLY A 48 -24.32 -4.58 -4.34
N LEU A 49 -24.20 -3.74 -3.30
CA LEU A 49 -25.35 -3.24 -2.55
C LEU A 49 -26.21 -2.29 -3.37
N ALA A 50 -25.59 -1.48 -4.24
CA ALA A 50 -26.32 -0.54 -5.12
C ALA A 50 -27.25 -1.25 -6.09
N GLN A 51 -26.92 -2.49 -6.49
CA GLN A 51 -27.73 -3.28 -7.44
C GLN A 51 -28.83 -4.12 -6.76
N ARG A 52 -28.94 -4.04 -5.45
CA ARG A 52 -29.81 -4.93 -4.66
C ARG A 52 -31.31 -4.61 -4.80
N THR A 53 -31.65 -3.40 -5.20
CA THR A 53 -33.03 -2.88 -5.25
C THR A 53 -33.66 -2.92 -6.63
N GLY A 54 -33.05 -3.61 -7.60
CA GLY A 54 -33.57 -3.72 -8.96
C GLY A 54 -33.24 -2.53 -9.86
N ASP A 55 -33.23 -1.33 -9.32
CA ASP A 55 -32.76 -0.13 -10.00
C ASP A 55 -31.33 0.20 -9.53
N VAL A 56 -30.45 0.53 -10.48
CA VAL A 56 -29.08 0.90 -10.16
C VAL A 56 -29.07 2.29 -9.52
N ASP A 57 -28.70 2.33 -8.23
CA ASP A 57 -28.57 3.60 -7.53
C ASP A 57 -27.29 4.34 -8.04
N PRO A 58 -27.44 5.56 -8.61
CA PRO A 58 -26.28 6.29 -9.13
C PRO A 58 -25.35 6.83 -8.04
N VAL A 59 -25.83 6.99 -6.80
CA VAL A 59 -25.02 7.58 -5.71
C VAL A 59 -23.85 6.69 -5.29
N PRO A 60 -24.03 5.38 -4.96
CA PRO A 60 -22.89 4.51 -4.67
C PRO A 60 -21.93 4.34 -5.85
N GLN A 61 -22.44 4.36 -7.07
CA GLN A 61 -21.63 4.27 -8.28
C GLN A 61 -20.72 5.49 -8.46
N ALA A 62 -21.24 6.68 -8.18
CA ALA A 62 -20.45 7.91 -8.20
C ALA A 62 -19.41 7.95 -7.09
N MET A 63 -19.74 7.45 -5.90
CA MET A 63 -18.81 7.33 -4.77
C MET A 63 -17.64 6.40 -5.09
N VAL A 64 -17.90 5.29 -5.75
CA VAL A 64 -16.86 4.34 -6.18
C VAL A 64 -15.95 4.99 -7.21
N LEU A 65 -16.49 5.71 -8.18
CA LEU A 65 -15.71 6.40 -9.20
C LEU A 65 -14.77 7.43 -8.57
N THR A 66 -15.26 8.24 -7.64
CA THR A 66 -14.45 9.19 -6.87
C THR A 66 -13.38 8.46 -6.06
N GLY A 67 -13.73 7.37 -5.41
CA GLY A 67 -12.80 6.55 -4.64
C GLY A 67 -11.69 5.93 -5.48
N ILE A 68 -11.98 5.50 -6.71
CA ILE A 68 -10.98 4.96 -7.64
C ILE A 68 -9.93 6.04 -7.97
N VAL A 69 -10.35 7.25 -8.27
CA VAL A 69 -9.44 8.35 -8.58
C VAL A 69 -8.55 8.68 -7.37
N VAL A 70 -9.14 8.76 -6.19
CA VAL A 70 -8.40 9.00 -4.95
C VAL A 70 -7.43 7.86 -4.65
N ALA A 71 -7.86 6.60 -4.85
CA ALA A 71 -7.01 5.42 -4.63
C ALA A 71 -5.79 5.42 -5.54
N VAL A 72 -5.96 5.75 -6.81
CA VAL A 72 -4.85 5.84 -7.77
C VAL A 72 -3.87 6.95 -7.37
N ALA A 73 -4.39 8.12 -7.01
CA ALA A 73 -3.56 9.24 -6.56
C ALA A 73 -2.81 8.91 -5.27
N ALA A 74 -3.49 8.32 -4.28
CA ALA A 74 -2.90 7.92 -3.02
C ALA A 74 -1.83 6.84 -3.20
N THR A 75 -2.08 5.86 -4.09
CA THR A 75 -1.12 4.80 -4.42
C THR A 75 0.13 5.37 -5.08
N ALA A 76 -0.04 6.28 -6.03
CA ALA A 76 1.08 6.95 -6.70
C ALA A 76 1.93 7.73 -5.69
N LEU A 77 1.29 8.47 -4.77
CA LEU A 77 1.97 9.19 -3.71
C LEU A 77 2.70 8.23 -2.76
N ALA A 78 2.05 7.15 -2.36
CA ALA A 78 2.64 6.14 -1.48
C ALA A 78 3.87 5.48 -2.11
N LEU A 79 3.80 5.14 -3.39
CA LEU A 79 4.93 4.58 -4.14
C LEU A 79 6.09 5.58 -4.26
N ALA A 80 5.78 6.85 -4.49
CA ALA A 80 6.78 7.91 -4.53
C ALA A 80 7.48 8.07 -3.16
N LEU A 81 6.73 8.03 -2.08
CA LEU A 81 7.27 8.09 -0.71
C LEU A 81 8.14 6.87 -0.37
N VAL A 82 7.70 5.68 -0.74
CA VAL A 82 8.48 4.45 -0.54
C VAL A 82 9.78 4.50 -1.31
N ARG A 83 9.73 4.95 -2.56
CA ARG A 83 10.93 5.13 -3.39
C ARG A 83 11.90 6.11 -2.75
N ARG A 84 11.41 7.24 -2.25
CA ARG A 84 12.24 8.23 -1.56
C ARG A 84 12.84 7.67 -0.27
N LEU A 85 12.05 6.90 0.49
CA LEU A 85 12.52 6.24 1.69
C LEU A 85 13.65 5.26 1.40
N HIS A 86 13.54 4.47 0.33
CA HIS A 86 14.60 3.56 -0.09
C HIS A 86 15.89 4.30 -0.46
N VAL A 87 15.78 5.41 -1.17
CA VAL A 87 16.95 6.24 -1.53
C VAL A 87 17.62 6.77 -0.27
N LEU A 88 16.86 7.29 0.69
CA LEU A 88 17.39 7.81 1.95
C LEU A 88 18.03 6.71 2.81
N GLN A 89 17.44 5.52 2.86
CA GLN A 89 18.01 4.38 3.58
C GLN A 89 19.28 3.85 2.94
N ALA A 90 19.38 3.91 1.61
CA ALA A 90 20.58 3.52 0.88
C ALA A 90 21.74 4.49 1.13
N GLU A 91 21.47 5.79 1.25
CA GLU A 91 22.49 6.81 1.56
C GLU A 91 23.03 6.66 2.99
N SER A 92 22.19 6.44 3.97
CA SER A 92 22.56 6.34 5.38
C SER A 92 23.53 5.18 5.70
N PRO A 93 23.30 3.94 5.24
CA PRO A 93 24.29 2.86 5.39
C PRO A 93 25.59 3.11 4.64
N ALA A 94 25.53 3.74 3.45
CA ALA A 94 26.72 4.07 2.67
C ALA A 94 27.61 5.07 3.39
N GLU A 95 27.05 6.09 4.01
CA GLU A 95 27.78 7.05 4.84
C GLU A 95 28.44 6.37 6.05
N SER A 96 27.71 5.51 6.73
CA SER A 96 28.21 4.75 7.88
C SER A 96 29.38 3.85 7.49
N GLN A 97 29.32 3.19 6.35
CA GLN A 97 30.39 2.36 5.83
C GLN A 97 31.61 3.16 5.37
N ALA A 98 31.40 4.36 4.84
CA ALA A 98 32.49 5.25 4.44
C ALA A 98 33.26 5.80 5.66
N VAL A 99 32.57 6.06 6.77
CA VAL A 99 33.17 6.55 8.02
C VAL A 99 34.01 5.47 8.72
N LEU A 100 33.52 4.23 8.77
CA LEU A 100 34.19 3.13 9.46
C LEU A 100 35.57 2.79 8.90
N PRO A 101 35.80 2.67 7.57
CA PRO A 101 37.15 2.45 7.02
C PRO A 101 38.10 3.59 7.30
N THR A 102 37.64 4.83 7.28
CA THR A 102 38.47 6.01 7.58
C THR A 102 38.94 5.98 9.02
N GLN A 103 38.09 5.61 9.96
CA GLN A 103 38.45 5.50 11.37
C GLN A 103 39.45 4.37 11.63
N SER A 104 39.31 3.25 10.96
CA SER A 104 40.27 2.15 11.14
C SER A 104 41.65 2.46 10.57
N VAL A 105 41.72 3.18 9.47
CA VAL A 105 43.01 3.65 8.89
C VAL A 105 43.69 4.64 9.82
N THR A 106 42.94 5.57 10.39
CA THR A 106 43.48 6.57 11.33
C THR A 106 44.01 5.90 12.61
N ALA A 107 43.31 4.91 13.12
CA ALA A 107 43.74 4.15 14.30
C ALA A 107 45.03 3.36 14.06
N ASP A 108 45.16 2.76 12.86
CA ASP A 108 46.33 2.01 12.44
C ASP A 108 47.55 2.91 12.27
N GLU A 109 47.40 4.08 11.69
CA GLU A 109 48.48 5.06 11.57
C GLU A 109 48.97 5.53 12.94
N THR A 110 48.08 5.73 13.91
CA THR A 110 48.47 6.13 15.27
C THR A 110 49.22 5.03 16.03
N GLN A 111 48.95 3.77 15.73
CA GLN A 111 49.64 2.63 16.33
C GLN A 111 51.05 2.44 15.74
N ASP A 112 51.24 2.72 14.47
CA ASP A 112 52.56 2.62 13.81
C ASP A 112 53.47 3.77 14.13
N ALA A 113 52.93 4.89 14.58
CA ALA A 113 53.71 6.02 15.05
C ALA A 113 54.12 5.88 16.51
#